data_f132ee5f13c90d42cba93528f758dbac
#
_entry.id   f132ee5f13c90d42cba93528f758dbac
#
_cell.length_a   1.000
_cell.length_b   1.000
_cell.length_c   1.000
_cell.angle_alpha   90.00
_cell.angle_beta   90.00
_cell.angle_gamma   90.00
#
_symmetry.space_group_name_H-M   'P 1'
#
loop_
_entity.id
_entity.type
_entity.pdbx_description
1 polymer ?
#
loop_
_entity_poly.entity_id
_entity_poly.type
_entity_poly.pdbx_seq_one_letter_code
_entity_poly.pdbx_strand_id
1 'polypeptide(L)'
;MTSLKFHSKGSAAPLAMLFTMVSMVFTAAYLKSSFNMSVLEEYRYAEHRALYAAEAGLNEVGVVILPQLVTEDTLLYPEGRKYGSNENGAPIGKYKDIYARTELEQNSTRKIYYVYSTGEATPRTSFGDRVDPIERTVFMTMQAQGFEDFMYFTNEEKPIGPGNTGTVNFGTNDQLEGRVHTNGNMAFSSYGCPEFSGSVTITDEAVENGGGIGSWGACDEGIFEQNIGGETVNILDTI
;
A
#
# COMPACT_ATOMS: atom_id res chain seq x y z
N MET A 1 -5.45 -37.78 87.10
CA MET A 1 -5.27 -37.58 85.68
C MET A 1 -6.08 -36.32 85.31
N THR A 2 -5.42 -35.18 85.25
CA THR A 2 -6.06 -33.90 84.87
C THR A 2 -5.86 -33.64 83.36
N SER A 3 -6.96 -33.76 82.63
CA SER A 3 -6.98 -33.47 81.18
C SER A 3 -6.80 -31.97 80.97
N LEU A 4 -5.66 -31.54 80.40
CA LEU A 4 -5.41 -30.22 79.90
C LEU A 4 -6.24 -30.01 78.61
N LYS A 5 -7.38 -29.33 78.72
CA LYS A 5 -8.12 -28.81 77.58
C LYS A 5 -7.37 -27.62 76.99
N PHE A 6 -6.63 -27.82 75.91
CA PHE A 6 -6.12 -26.72 75.10
C PHE A 6 -7.32 -26.06 74.40
N HIS A 7 -7.72 -24.93 74.91
CA HIS A 7 -8.60 -24.01 74.21
C HIS A 7 -7.83 -23.25 73.15
N SER A 8 -7.81 -23.73 71.92
CA SER A 8 -7.32 -22.99 70.79
C SER A 8 -8.30 -21.86 70.45
N LYS A 9 -8.31 -20.84 71.28
CA LYS A 9 -9.07 -19.62 70.93
C LYS A 9 -8.18 -18.72 70.09
N GLY A 10 -8.54 -18.56 68.82
CA GLY A 10 -8.34 -17.31 68.17
C GLY A 10 -7.13 -17.10 67.30
N SER A 11 -6.94 -17.93 66.28
CA SER A 11 -6.01 -17.60 65.19
C SER A 11 -6.70 -17.10 63.91
N ALA A 12 -8.04 -17.06 63.88
CA ALA A 12 -8.79 -16.73 62.67
C ALA A 12 -8.68 -15.22 62.30
N ALA A 13 -8.72 -14.32 63.29
CA ALA A 13 -8.69 -12.88 63.00
C ALA A 13 -7.31 -12.39 62.44
N PRO A 14 -6.16 -12.77 63.00
CA PRO A 14 -4.87 -12.42 62.40
C PRO A 14 -4.67 -13.02 61.00
N LEU A 15 -5.15 -14.26 60.79
CA LEU A 15 -5.05 -14.91 59.47
C LEU A 15 -5.92 -14.22 58.42
N ALA A 16 -7.14 -13.81 58.79
CA ALA A 16 -8.02 -13.03 57.96
C ALA A 16 -7.41 -11.64 57.60
N MET A 17 -6.80 -10.95 58.58
CA MET A 17 -6.12 -9.70 58.31
C MET A 17 -4.90 -9.86 57.39
N LEU A 18 -4.14 -10.91 57.54
CA LEU A 18 -2.99 -11.20 56.69
C LEU A 18 -3.47 -11.50 55.25
N PHE A 19 -4.52 -12.27 55.10
CA PHE A 19 -5.10 -12.60 53.82
C PHE A 19 -5.66 -11.34 53.11
N THR A 20 -6.35 -10.45 53.81
CA THR A 20 -6.85 -9.18 53.26
C THR A 20 -5.71 -8.25 52.84
N MET A 21 -4.63 -8.14 53.64
CA MET A 21 -3.45 -7.35 53.27
C MET A 21 -2.79 -7.90 52.01
N VAL A 22 -2.56 -9.19 51.92
CA VAL A 22 -1.98 -9.85 50.74
C VAL A 22 -2.86 -9.61 49.53
N SER A 23 -4.17 -9.79 49.65
CA SER A 23 -5.13 -9.55 48.58
C SER A 23 -5.12 -8.09 48.11
N MET A 24 -5.02 -7.12 49.03
CA MET A 24 -4.89 -5.69 48.68
C MET A 24 -3.62 -5.42 47.86
N VAL A 25 -2.48 -5.98 48.27
CA VAL A 25 -1.22 -5.81 47.53
C VAL A 25 -1.32 -6.39 46.13
N PHE A 26 -1.88 -7.59 45.96
CA PHE A 26 -2.08 -8.19 44.66
C PHE A 26 -3.03 -7.37 43.80
N THR A 27 -4.13 -6.88 44.35
CA THR A 27 -5.09 -6.05 43.63
C THR A 27 -4.44 -4.74 43.18
N ALA A 28 -3.68 -4.08 44.03
CA ALA A 28 -2.97 -2.86 43.69
C ALA A 28 -1.90 -3.08 42.60
N ALA A 29 -1.16 -4.17 42.69
CA ALA A 29 -0.19 -4.56 41.64
C ALA A 29 -0.86 -4.84 40.31
N TYR A 30 -1.98 -5.56 40.33
CA TYR A 30 -2.78 -5.86 39.13
C TYR A 30 -3.33 -4.57 38.48
N LEU A 31 -3.91 -3.67 39.28
CA LEU A 31 -4.43 -2.39 38.79
C LEU A 31 -3.33 -1.54 38.17
N LYS A 32 -2.15 -1.47 38.81
CA LYS A 32 -1.01 -0.77 38.24
C LYS A 32 -0.55 -1.37 36.92
N SER A 33 -0.49 -2.69 36.84
CA SER A 33 -0.11 -3.40 35.59
C SER A 33 -1.13 -3.15 34.48
N SER A 34 -2.41 -3.27 34.78
CA SER A 34 -3.50 -3.01 33.83
C SER A 34 -3.49 -1.57 33.33
N PHE A 35 -3.24 -0.62 34.22
CA PHE A 35 -3.12 0.79 33.86
C PHE A 35 -1.93 1.03 32.93
N ASN A 36 -0.76 0.49 33.25
CA ASN A 36 0.42 0.62 32.39
C ASN A 36 0.19 -0.01 30.99
N MET A 37 -0.51 -1.15 30.93
CA MET A 37 -0.88 -1.76 29.65
C MET A 37 -1.82 -0.86 28.84
N SER A 38 -2.83 -0.27 29.46
CA SER A 38 -3.75 0.65 28.80
C SER A 38 -3.03 1.87 28.23
N VAL A 39 -2.10 2.45 29.00
CA VAL A 39 -1.26 3.56 28.52
C VAL A 39 -0.40 3.14 27.33
N LEU A 40 0.24 1.97 27.40
CA LEU A 40 1.07 1.45 26.31
C LEU A 40 0.24 1.22 25.04
N GLU A 41 -0.98 0.74 25.19
CA GLU A 41 -1.89 0.51 24.08
C GLU A 41 -2.28 1.83 23.40
N GLU A 42 -2.58 2.88 24.16
CA GLU A 42 -2.83 4.22 23.62
C GLU A 42 -1.64 4.79 22.82
N TYR A 43 -0.42 4.54 23.29
CA TYR A 43 0.78 4.93 22.55
C TYR A 43 0.89 4.16 21.23
N ARG A 44 0.61 2.86 21.22
CA ARG A 44 0.59 2.05 19.99
C ARG A 44 -0.50 2.54 19.01
N TYR A 45 -1.67 2.85 19.52
CA TYR A 45 -2.74 3.42 18.66
C TYR A 45 -2.33 4.77 18.06
N ALA A 46 -1.68 5.62 18.83
CA ALA A 46 -1.18 6.90 18.31
C ALA A 46 -0.09 6.68 17.26
N GLU A 47 0.78 5.70 17.45
CA GLU A 47 1.80 5.31 16.47
C GLU A 47 1.18 4.86 15.14
N HIS A 48 0.18 3.98 15.18
CA HIS A 48 -0.55 3.57 13.98
C HIS A 48 -1.28 4.73 13.31
N ARG A 49 -1.92 5.61 14.08
CA ARG A 49 -2.57 6.80 13.53
C ARG A 49 -1.57 7.74 12.86
N ALA A 50 -0.39 7.92 13.45
CA ALA A 50 0.67 8.71 12.84
C ALA A 50 1.16 8.08 11.53
N LEU A 51 1.30 6.76 11.49
CA LEU A 51 1.68 6.03 10.29
C LEU A 51 0.63 6.21 9.17
N TYR A 52 -0.65 5.98 9.46
CA TYR A 52 -1.73 6.18 8.47
C TYR A 52 -1.85 7.64 8.01
N ALA A 53 -1.61 8.59 8.90
CA ALA A 53 -1.56 9.99 8.50
C ALA A 53 -0.41 10.25 7.53
N ALA A 54 0.77 9.67 7.76
CA ALA A 54 1.91 9.80 6.84
C ALA A 54 1.61 9.16 5.47
N GLU A 55 1.00 7.98 5.45
CA GLU A 55 0.57 7.31 4.21
C GLU A 55 -0.47 8.13 3.44
N ALA A 56 -1.41 8.78 4.14
CA ALA A 56 -2.36 9.69 3.51
C ALA A 56 -1.66 10.87 2.83
N GLY A 57 -0.60 11.40 3.43
CA GLY A 57 0.23 12.43 2.82
C GLY A 57 0.92 11.95 1.54
N LEU A 58 1.42 10.70 1.51
CA LEU A 58 1.97 10.12 0.28
C LEU A 58 0.94 9.97 -0.83
N ASN A 59 -0.28 9.56 -0.49
CA ASN A 59 -1.36 9.45 -1.47
C ASN A 59 -1.73 10.81 -2.07
N GLU A 60 -1.71 11.88 -1.27
CA GLU A 60 -1.94 13.23 -1.78
C GLU A 60 -0.86 13.65 -2.79
N VAL A 61 0.38 13.24 -2.56
CA VAL A 61 1.48 13.51 -3.50
C VAL A 61 1.18 12.94 -4.87
N GLY A 62 0.71 11.71 -4.96
CA GLY A 62 0.39 11.06 -6.24
C GLY A 62 -0.63 11.84 -7.06
N VAL A 63 -1.61 12.42 -6.40
CA VAL A 63 -2.73 13.09 -7.08
C VAL A 63 -2.46 14.58 -7.32
N VAL A 64 -1.85 15.27 -6.36
CA VAL A 64 -1.77 16.75 -6.38
C VAL A 64 -0.38 17.25 -6.71
N ILE A 65 0.65 16.65 -6.14
CA ILE A 65 2.02 17.17 -6.19
C ILE A 65 2.79 16.66 -7.40
N LEU A 66 2.62 15.41 -7.80
CA LEU A 66 3.32 14.83 -8.95
C LEU A 66 3.19 15.68 -10.24
N PRO A 67 2.00 16.17 -10.61
CA PRO A 67 1.88 17.04 -11.79
C PRO A 67 2.71 18.32 -11.69
N GLN A 68 2.93 18.84 -10.48
CA GLN A 68 3.71 20.04 -10.24
C GLN A 68 5.23 19.78 -10.28
N LEU A 69 5.67 18.58 -9.88
CA LEU A 69 7.08 18.15 -9.97
C LEU A 69 7.60 18.03 -11.41
N VAL A 70 6.70 18.02 -12.39
CA VAL A 70 7.09 18.07 -13.80
C VAL A 70 7.74 19.42 -14.13
N THR A 71 7.31 20.49 -13.45
CA THR A 71 7.79 21.88 -13.67
C THR A 71 8.85 22.30 -12.66
N GLU A 72 8.84 21.72 -11.47
CA GLU A 72 9.76 22.05 -10.37
C GLU A 72 10.49 20.79 -9.87
N ASP A 73 11.79 20.91 -9.61
CA ASP A 73 12.61 19.75 -9.17
C ASP A 73 12.42 19.40 -7.68
N THR A 74 11.83 20.31 -6.91
CA THR A 74 11.61 20.11 -5.48
C THR A 74 10.35 20.83 -5.03
N LEU A 75 9.51 20.13 -4.28
CA LEU A 75 8.33 20.69 -3.63
C LEU A 75 8.37 20.40 -2.14
N LEU A 76 8.10 21.41 -1.35
CA LEU A 76 7.92 21.31 0.08
C LEU A 76 6.48 21.68 0.44
N TYR A 77 5.85 20.80 1.20
CA TYR A 77 4.50 21.02 1.71
C TYR A 77 4.59 21.23 3.24
N PRO A 78 4.83 22.45 3.71
CA PRO A 78 5.15 22.71 5.12
C PRO A 78 3.92 22.65 6.04
N GLU A 79 2.72 22.76 5.50
CA GLU A 79 1.51 22.84 6.31
C GLU A 79 0.96 21.45 6.64
N GLY A 80 0.80 21.21 7.95
CA GLY A 80 0.19 20.00 8.45
C GLY A 80 -1.30 19.90 8.08
N ARG A 81 -1.69 18.85 7.39
CA ARG A 81 -3.07 18.57 7.04
C ARG A 81 -3.69 17.57 7.99
N LYS A 82 -4.97 17.73 8.27
CA LYS A 82 -5.73 16.85 9.14
C LYS A 82 -6.11 15.58 8.39
N TYR A 83 -5.91 14.45 9.04
CA TYR A 83 -6.26 13.15 8.53
C TYR A 83 -7.41 12.53 9.33
N GLY A 84 -8.47 12.17 8.63
CA GLY A 84 -9.65 11.53 9.22
C GLY A 84 -10.34 12.37 10.31
N SER A 85 -11.43 11.88 10.81
CA SER A 85 -12.11 12.45 11.98
C SER A 85 -12.70 11.33 12.84
N ASN A 86 -12.69 11.54 14.15
CA ASN A 86 -13.40 10.66 15.07
C ASN A 86 -14.91 11.00 15.12
N GLU A 87 -15.68 10.26 15.90
CA GLU A 87 -17.11 10.46 16.10
C GLU A 87 -17.48 11.90 16.51
N ASN A 88 -16.56 12.62 17.16
CA ASN A 88 -16.74 14.01 17.58
C ASN A 88 -16.19 15.04 16.56
N GLY A 89 -15.82 14.62 15.36
CA GLY A 89 -15.28 15.47 14.32
C GLY A 89 -13.83 15.97 14.57
N ALA A 90 -13.17 15.53 15.64
CA ALA A 90 -11.76 15.84 15.87
C ALA A 90 -10.85 15.00 14.94
N PRO A 91 -9.76 15.57 14.41
CA PRO A 91 -8.87 14.82 13.53
C PRO A 91 -8.24 13.64 14.28
N ILE A 92 -8.12 12.51 13.58
CA ILE A 92 -7.44 11.30 14.10
C ILE A 92 -5.93 11.53 14.16
N GLY A 93 -5.40 12.22 13.17
CA GLY A 93 -3.99 12.61 13.05
C GLY A 93 -3.86 13.74 12.04
N LYS A 94 -2.66 14.14 11.80
CA LYS A 94 -2.33 15.08 10.71
C LYS A 94 -1.03 14.63 10.06
N TYR A 95 -0.88 14.91 8.78
CA TYR A 95 0.40 14.76 8.08
C TYR A 95 0.99 16.14 7.82
N LYS A 96 2.29 16.21 7.87
CA LYS A 96 3.10 17.42 7.71
C LYS A 96 4.40 17.08 7.00
N ASP A 97 5.16 18.11 6.70
CA ASP A 97 6.52 17.98 6.16
C ASP A 97 6.58 17.05 4.95
N ILE A 98 5.57 17.16 4.05
CA ILE A 98 5.64 16.49 2.77
C ILE A 98 6.77 17.16 1.99
N TYR A 99 7.75 16.36 1.66
CA TYR A 99 8.89 16.77 0.88
C TYR A 99 9.03 15.85 -0.33
N ALA A 100 9.02 16.43 -1.51
CA ALA A 100 9.23 15.70 -2.75
C ALA A 100 10.38 16.34 -3.52
N ARG A 101 11.29 15.52 -4.00
CA ARG A 101 12.40 15.95 -4.86
C ARG A 101 12.58 14.99 -6.01
N THR A 102 13.15 15.51 -7.11
CA THR A 102 13.53 14.69 -8.25
C THR A 102 15.02 14.57 -8.33
N GLU A 103 15.48 13.39 -8.73
CA GLU A 103 16.88 13.15 -9.13
C GLU A 103 16.86 12.46 -10.50
N LEU A 104 17.88 12.72 -11.30
CA LEU A 104 18.08 11.96 -12.53
C LEU A 104 18.73 10.64 -12.19
N GLU A 105 18.23 9.56 -12.76
CA GLU A 105 18.87 8.27 -12.69
C GLU A 105 20.25 8.33 -13.36
N GLN A 106 21.21 7.67 -12.77
CA GLN A 106 22.58 7.70 -13.28
C GLN A 106 22.65 7.13 -14.72
N ASN A 107 23.15 7.92 -15.66
CA ASN A 107 23.21 7.60 -17.09
C ASN A 107 21.85 7.46 -17.81
N SER A 108 20.79 8.05 -17.26
CA SER A 108 19.45 8.04 -17.82
C SER A 108 18.86 9.44 -17.85
N THR A 109 17.87 9.64 -18.72
CA THR A 109 17.04 10.85 -18.72
C THR A 109 15.84 10.73 -17.77
N ARG A 110 15.70 9.58 -17.09
CA ARG A 110 14.57 9.30 -16.21
C ARG A 110 14.71 10.04 -14.91
N LYS A 111 13.60 10.63 -14.47
CA LYS A 111 13.48 11.27 -13.17
C LYS A 111 12.99 10.25 -12.15
N ILE A 112 13.71 10.13 -11.04
CA ILE A 112 13.26 9.40 -9.86
C ILE A 112 12.70 10.42 -8.88
N TYR A 113 11.50 10.19 -8.39
CA TYR A 113 10.83 11.01 -7.41
C TYR A 113 10.98 10.37 -6.03
N TYR A 114 11.57 11.12 -5.12
CA TYR A 114 11.71 10.74 -3.72
C TYR A 114 10.70 11.54 -2.91
N VAL A 115 9.79 10.86 -2.25
CA VAL A 115 8.72 11.49 -1.48
C VAL A 115 8.78 11.04 -0.05
N TYR A 116 8.74 12.00 0.85
CA TYR A 116 8.69 11.81 2.29
C TYR A 116 7.44 12.46 2.82
N SER A 117 6.78 11.81 3.76
CA SER A 117 5.64 12.37 4.49
C SER A 117 5.75 12.00 5.96
N THR A 118 5.56 12.97 6.84
CA THR A 118 5.55 12.77 8.29
C THR A 118 4.15 12.89 8.83
N GLY A 119 3.66 11.83 9.42
CA GLY A 119 2.40 11.81 10.14
C GLY A 119 2.61 12.02 11.62
N GLU A 120 1.66 12.70 12.26
CA GLU A 120 1.65 13.06 13.67
C GLU A 120 0.31 12.67 14.30
N ALA A 121 0.36 12.02 15.46
CA ALA A 121 -0.82 11.75 16.28
C ALA A 121 -0.48 11.79 17.77
N THR A 122 -1.39 12.35 18.56
CA THR A 122 -1.21 12.46 20.01
C THR A 122 -1.93 11.30 20.71
N PRO A 123 -1.25 10.58 21.65
CA PRO A 123 -1.89 9.60 22.50
C PRO A 123 -2.98 10.25 23.35
N ARG A 124 -4.07 9.53 23.57
CA ARG A 124 -5.14 9.98 24.46
C ARG A 124 -4.86 9.48 25.86
N THR A 125 -4.37 10.34 26.71
CA THR A 125 -4.18 9.99 28.13
C THR A 125 -5.37 10.46 28.94
N SER A 126 -5.85 9.62 29.84
CA SER A 126 -7.02 9.90 30.69
C SER A 126 -6.75 10.98 31.78
N PHE A 127 -5.52 11.42 31.92
CA PHE A 127 -5.08 12.26 33.03
C PHE A 127 -4.83 13.74 32.67
N GLY A 128 -5.14 14.15 31.45
CA GLY A 128 -4.99 15.55 31.04
C GLY A 128 -3.54 16.02 30.93
N ASP A 129 -2.59 15.13 31.08
CA ASP A 129 -1.17 15.44 30.86
C ASP A 129 -0.93 15.76 29.40
N ARG A 130 -0.19 16.81 29.14
CA ARG A 130 0.24 17.18 27.81
C ARG A 130 1.26 16.17 27.34
N VAL A 131 0.83 15.26 26.49
CA VAL A 131 1.71 14.25 25.91
C VAL A 131 2.19 14.77 24.56
N ASP A 132 3.49 14.63 24.33
CA ASP A 132 4.07 14.99 23.04
C ASP A 132 3.51 14.08 21.93
N PRO A 133 3.24 14.64 20.75
CA PRO A 133 2.76 13.86 19.61
C PRO A 133 3.82 12.86 19.16
N ILE A 134 3.35 11.71 18.73
CA ILE A 134 4.17 10.68 18.09
C ILE A 134 4.25 11.00 16.61
N GLU A 135 5.45 10.99 16.08
CA GLU A 135 5.71 11.20 14.65
C GLU A 135 6.18 9.91 14.00
N ARG A 136 5.72 9.69 12.76
CA ARG A 136 6.18 8.62 11.87
C ARG A 136 6.40 9.19 10.49
N THR A 137 7.59 8.96 9.96
CA THR A 137 7.93 9.36 8.59
C THR A 137 7.92 8.13 7.70
N VAL A 138 7.21 8.23 6.59
CA VAL A 138 7.21 7.24 5.52
C VAL A 138 7.89 7.83 4.29
N PHE A 139 8.43 6.94 3.50
CA PHE A 139 9.22 7.30 2.33
C PHE A 139 8.80 6.40 1.17
N MET A 140 8.71 6.99 -0.02
CA MET A 140 8.37 6.31 -1.25
C MET A 140 9.25 6.81 -2.38
N THR A 141 9.69 5.90 -3.22
CA THR A 141 10.31 6.23 -4.51
C THR A 141 9.32 5.94 -5.62
N MET A 142 9.21 6.86 -6.56
CA MET A 142 8.40 6.70 -7.75
C MET A 142 9.25 7.03 -8.98
N GLN A 143 9.03 6.31 -10.04
CA GLN A 143 9.66 6.56 -11.33
C GLN A 143 8.57 6.54 -12.40
N ALA A 144 8.54 7.59 -13.22
CA ALA A 144 7.67 7.59 -14.37
C ALA A 144 8.17 6.52 -15.36
N GLN A 145 7.26 5.71 -15.84
CA GLN A 145 7.58 4.81 -16.94
C GLN A 145 7.72 5.65 -18.20
N GLY A 146 8.88 5.57 -18.84
CA GLY A 146 9.09 6.18 -20.13
C GLY A 146 8.60 5.27 -21.25
N PHE A 147 8.35 5.83 -22.43
CA PHE A 147 8.02 5.05 -23.62
C PHE A 147 9.14 4.06 -23.99
N GLU A 148 10.36 4.37 -23.59
CA GLU A 148 11.53 3.50 -23.76
C GLU A 148 11.48 2.21 -22.94
N ASP A 149 10.58 2.12 -21.97
CA ASP A 149 10.35 0.89 -21.18
C ASP A 149 9.53 -0.14 -21.95
N PHE A 150 8.90 0.28 -23.03
CA PHE A 150 8.05 -0.57 -23.85
C PHE A 150 8.72 -0.90 -25.17
N MET A 151 8.69 -2.18 -25.52
CA MET A 151 9.05 -2.63 -26.87
C MET A 151 8.05 -2.11 -27.89
N TYR A 152 6.78 -2.07 -27.50
CA TYR A 152 5.69 -1.61 -28.31
C TYR A 152 4.69 -0.83 -27.46
N PHE A 153 4.37 0.39 -27.92
CA PHE A 153 3.44 1.26 -27.22
C PHE A 153 2.56 2.00 -28.22
N THR A 154 1.24 1.81 -28.13
CA THR A 154 0.28 2.47 -29.00
C THR A 154 -0.94 3.01 -28.25
N ASN A 155 -1.63 3.95 -28.89
CA ASN A 155 -2.92 4.42 -28.41
C ASN A 155 -4.08 3.69 -29.07
N GLU A 156 -3.97 3.40 -30.35
CA GLU A 156 -4.96 2.67 -31.13
C GLU A 156 -4.27 1.86 -32.22
N GLU A 157 -4.69 0.60 -32.41
CA GLU A 157 -4.21 -0.29 -33.45
C GLU A 157 -4.98 -0.05 -34.74
N LYS A 158 -4.82 1.13 -35.35
CA LYS A 158 -5.44 1.51 -36.59
C LYS A 158 -4.43 1.89 -37.68
N PRO A 159 -4.60 1.45 -38.91
CA PRO A 159 -3.73 1.88 -39.99
C PRO A 159 -3.87 3.38 -40.23
N ILE A 160 -2.73 4.06 -40.42
CA ILE A 160 -2.71 5.50 -40.69
C ILE A 160 -3.00 5.74 -42.17
N GLY A 161 -4.03 6.52 -42.49
CA GLY A 161 -4.30 6.98 -43.85
C GLY A 161 -5.79 7.23 -44.12
N PRO A 162 -6.11 8.11 -45.06
CA PRO A 162 -7.49 8.40 -45.41
C PRO A 162 -8.13 7.17 -46.05
N GLY A 163 -9.26 6.72 -45.48
CA GLY A 163 -10.03 5.56 -45.97
C GLY A 163 -9.63 4.21 -45.35
N ASN A 164 -8.60 4.16 -44.51
CA ASN A 164 -8.25 2.94 -43.81
C ASN A 164 -9.14 2.77 -42.58
N THR A 165 -10.06 1.82 -42.65
CA THR A 165 -10.98 1.45 -41.56
C THR A 165 -10.61 0.12 -40.90
N GLY A 166 -9.47 -0.46 -41.27
CA GLY A 166 -9.02 -1.74 -40.77
C GLY A 166 -8.42 -1.64 -39.37
N THR A 167 -8.15 -2.78 -38.79
CA THR A 167 -7.38 -2.92 -37.53
C THR A 167 -6.02 -3.52 -37.87
N VAL A 168 -4.98 -3.07 -37.21
CA VAL A 168 -3.66 -3.72 -37.29
C VAL A 168 -3.74 -5.01 -36.47
N ASN A 169 -3.37 -6.14 -37.10
CA ASN A 169 -3.44 -7.44 -36.47
C ASN A 169 -2.02 -7.97 -36.27
N PHE A 170 -1.75 -8.46 -35.08
CA PHE A 170 -0.56 -9.27 -34.82
C PHE A 170 -0.75 -10.69 -35.41
N GLY A 171 0.28 -11.22 -36.00
CA GLY A 171 0.22 -12.52 -36.70
C GLY A 171 1.45 -13.39 -36.48
N THR A 172 1.56 -14.47 -37.24
CA THR A 172 2.54 -15.57 -37.07
C THR A 172 4.00 -15.16 -36.96
N ASN A 173 4.38 -14.06 -37.56
CA ASN A 173 5.78 -13.63 -37.61
C ASN A 173 6.09 -12.49 -36.62
N ASP A 174 5.09 -12.07 -35.84
CA ASP A 174 5.25 -11.00 -34.90
C ASP A 174 5.79 -11.57 -33.58
N GLN A 175 7.05 -11.26 -33.31
CA GLN A 175 7.74 -11.60 -32.07
C GLN A 175 8.09 -10.31 -31.34
N LEU A 176 7.49 -10.12 -30.15
CA LEU A 176 7.69 -8.93 -29.33
C LEU A 176 8.38 -9.32 -28.03
N GLU A 177 9.69 -9.00 -27.98
CA GLU A 177 10.52 -9.23 -26.79
C GLU A 177 10.52 -7.99 -25.90
N GLY A 178 9.76 -8.01 -24.80
CA GLY A 178 9.67 -6.92 -23.85
C GLY A 178 8.24 -6.50 -23.56
N ARG A 179 8.10 -5.40 -22.86
CA ARG A 179 6.77 -4.90 -22.43
C ARG A 179 6.00 -4.32 -23.61
N VAL A 180 4.74 -4.67 -23.69
CA VAL A 180 3.79 -4.20 -24.72
C VAL A 180 2.63 -3.48 -24.01
N HIS A 181 2.23 -2.34 -24.55
CA HIS A 181 1.06 -1.62 -24.06
C HIS A 181 0.27 -1.01 -25.21
N THR A 182 -1.06 -1.13 -25.13
CA THR A 182 -1.99 -0.37 -25.97
C THR A 182 -3.14 0.20 -25.15
N ASN A 183 -3.51 1.45 -25.44
CA ASN A 183 -4.69 2.07 -24.83
C ASN A 183 -6.00 1.62 -25.50
N GLY A 184 -5.91 0.94 -26.62
CA GLY A 184 -7.06 0.42 -27.36
C GLY A 184 -7.13 -1.10 -27.34
N ASN A 185 -7.91 -1.64 -28.27
CA ASN A 185 -8.01 -3.08 -28.51
C ASN A 185 -6.75 -3.60 -29.18
N MET A 186 -6.29 -4.77 -28.76
CA MET A 186 -5.25 -5.51 -29.44
C MET A 186 -5.89 -6.59 -30.30
N ALA A 187 -5.65 -6.54 -31.59
CA ALA A 187 -6.25 -7.47 -32.53
C ALA A 187 -5.24 -8.52 -33.05
N PHE A 188 -5.70 -9.72 -33.24
CA PHE A 188 -4.89 -10.86 -33.66
C PHE A 188 -5.43 -11.47 -34.95
N SER A 189 -4.51 -11.90 -35.79
CA SER A 189 -4.86 -12.57 -37.04
C SER A 189 -5.33 -14.00 -36.77
N SER A 190 -6.39 -14.41 -37.43
CA SER A 190 -6.86 -15.81 -37.41
C SER A 190 -5.88 -16.80 -38.09
N TYR A 191 -4.83 -16.32 -38.75
CA TYR A 191 -3.87 -17.12 -39.51
C TYR A 191 -2.52 -17.32 -38.86
N GLY A 192 -2.41 -17.03 -37.57
CA GLY A 192 -1.16 -17.28 -36.87
C GLY A 192 -1.07 -16.64 -35.52
N CYS A 193 -0.14 -17.15 -34.74
CA CYS A 193 0.06 -16.76 -33.37
C CYS A 193 1.26 -15.85 -33.26
N PRO A 194 1.10 -14.60 -32.80
CA PRO A 194 2.21 -13.77 -32.37
C PRO A 194 2.83 -14.35 -31.10
N GLU A 195 4.08 -14.02 -30.84
CA GLU A 195 4.82 -14.42 -29.65
C GLU A 195 5.17 -13.20 -28.82
N PHE A 196 4.74 -13.20 -27.56
CA PHE A 196 5.07 -12.14 -26.61
C PHE A 196 5.97 -12.72 -25.51
N SER A 197 7.15 -12.16 -25.31
CA SER A 197 8.09 -12.59 -24.27
C SER A 197 8.06 -11.73 -22.99
N GLY A 198 7.29 -10.64 -22.99
CA GLY A 198 7.15 -9.72 -21.86
C GLY A 198 5.69 -9.49 -21.45
N SER A 199 5.49 -8.69 -20.41
CA SER A 199 4.13 -8.32 -19.97
C SER A 199 3.38 -7.54 -21.06
N VAL A 200 2.13 -7.89 -21.25
CA VAL A 200 1.22 -7.21 -22.16
C VAL A 200 0.12 -6.54 -21.34
N THR A 201 -0.05 -5.25 -21.53
CA THR A 201 -1.10 -4.46 -20.88
C THR A 201 -2.01 -3.83 -21.93
N ILE A 202 -3.31 -3.97 -21.75
CA ILE A 202 -4.33 -3.39 -22.62
C ILE A 202 -5.39 -2.69 -21.80
N THR A 203 -5.97 -1.62 -22.33
CA THR A 203 -7.05 -0.89 -21.65
C THR A 203 -8.42 -1.43 -22.03
N ASP A 204 -8.60 -1.85 -23.28
CA ASP A 204 -9.85 -2.40 -23.74
C ASP A 204 -9.83 -3.95 -23.82
N GLU A 205 -9.90 -4.52 -24.99
CA GLU A 205 -10.01 -5.96 -25.19
C GLU A 205 -8.96 -6.48 -26.17
N ALA A 206 -8.48 -7.70 -25.93
CA ALA A 206 -7.78 -8.47 -26.93
C ALA A 206 -8.81 -9.20 -27.78
N VAL A 207 -8.80 -8.98 -29.08
CA VAL A 207 -9.79 -9.53 -30.01
C VAL A 207 -9.13 -10.27 -31.15
N GLU A 208 -9.65 -11.45 -31.48
CA GLU A 208 -9.37 -12.10 -32.75
C GLU A 208 -10.20 -11.45 -33.84
N ASN A 209 -9.69 -11.40 -35.07
CA ASN A 209 -10.33 -10.78 -36.20
C ASN A 209 -11.71 -11.41 -36.46
N GLY A 210 -12.74 -10.91 -35.76
CA GLY A 210 -14.13 -11.36 -35.79
C GLY A 210 -14.59 -12.26 -34.65
N GLY A 211 -13.79 -12.47 -33.59
CA GLY A 211 -14.16 -13.26 -32.42
C GLY A 211 -13.40 -12.86 -31.16
N GLY A 212 -13.86 -13.29 -29.99
CA GLY A 212 -13.15 -13.08 -28.73
C GLY A 212 -11.99 -14.05 -28.53
N ILE A 213 -11.17 -13.80 -27.49
CA ILE A 213 -9.96 -14.58 -27.16
C ILE A 213 -10.18 -16.11 -27.08
N GLY A 214 -11.40 -16.58 -26.92
CA GLY A 214 -11.72 -18.01 -26.84
C GLY A 214 -11.83 -18.76 -28.15
N SER A 215 -11.66 -18.11 -29.34
CA SER A 215 -11.84 -18.71 -30.66
C SER A 215 -10.56 -18.76 -31.49
N TRP A 216 -9.42 -18.74 -30.90
CA TRP A 216 -8.09 -18.75 -31.52
C TRP A 216 -7.76 -20.11 -32.14
N GLY A 217 -8.49 -20.46 -33.18
CA GLY A 217 -8.45 -21.79 -33.79
C GLY A 217 -7.12 -22.27 -34.38
N ALA A 218 -6.10 -21.41 -34.37
CA ALA A 218 -4.77 -21.74 -34.89
C ALA A 218 -3.68 -21.74 -33.77
N CYS A 219 -4.00 -21.24 -32.56
CA CYS A 219 -3.06 -21.17 -31.44
C CYS A 219 -3.47 -22.19 -30.41
N ASP A 220 -2.80 -23.33 -30.36
CA ASP A 220 -3.07 -24.44 -29.42
C ASP A 220 -2.66 -24.07 -27.99
N GLU A 221 -1.80 -23.05 -27.78
CA GLU A 221 -1.37 -22.51 -26.50
C GLU A 221 -1.79 -21.05 -26.39
N GLY A 222 -2.14 -20.61 -25.19
CA GLY A 222 -2.53 -19.22 -24.93
C GLY A 222 -1.39 -18.26 -25.29
N ILE A 223 -1.66 -17.32 -26.19
CA ILE A 223 -0.66 -16.32 -26.67
C ILE A 223 -0.04 -15.52 -25.51
N PHE A 224 -0.79 -15.39 -24.45
CA PHE A 224 -0.39 -14.64 -23.27
C PHE A 224 0.12 -15.52 -22.11
N GLU A 225 0.40 -16.78 -22.39
CA GLU A 225 0.95 -17.70 -21.39
C GLU A 225 2.45 -17.86 -21.59
N GLN A 226 3.20 -17.61 -20.52
CA GLN A 226 4.63 -17.85 -20.48
C GLN A 226 4.99 -18.84 -19.38
N ASN A 227 5.97 -19.69 -19.65
CA ASN A 227 6.55 -20.56 -18.64
C ASN A 227 7.70 -19.83 -17.92
N ILE A 228 7.43 -19.39 -16.70
CA ILE A 228 8.42 -18.72 -15.85
C ILE A 228 8.76 -19.63 -14.68
N GLY A 229 9.99 -20.14 -14.66
CA GLY A 229 10.47 -21.01 -13.57
C GLY A 229 9.74 -22.34 -13.46
N GLY A 230 9.07 -22.81 -14.52
CA GLY A 230 8.30 -24.06 -14.57
C GLY A 230 6.80 -23.89 -14.26
N GLU A 231 6.34 -22.66 -14.06
CA GLU A 231 4.92 -22.33 -13.90
C GLU A 231 4.41 -21.56 -15.12
N THR A 232 3.20 -21.88 -15.58
CA THR A 232 2.52 -21.13 -16.64
C THR A 232 1.91 -19.88 -16.04
N VAL A 233 2.37 -18.72 -16.49
CA VAL A 233 1.91 -17.41 -16.03
C VAL A 233 1.21 -16.67 -17.17
N ASN A 234 0.05 -16.10 -16.90
CA ASN A 234 -0.62 -15.20 -17.83
C ASN A 234 0.08 -13.84 -17.81
N ILE A 235 0.57 -13.40 -18.95
CA ILE A 235 1.28 -12.13 -19.12
C ILE A 235 0.38 -10.97 -19.57
N LEU A 236 -0.90 -11.24 -19.85
CA LEU A 236 -1.89 -10.23 -20.17
C LEU A 236 -2.48 -9.61 -18.90
N ASP A 237 -2.42 -8.30 -18.81
CA ASP A 237 -3.07 -7.50 -17.77
C ASP A 237 -4.00 -6.47 -18.42
N THR A 238 -5.22 -6.36 -17.89
CA THR A 238 -6.24 -5.39 -18.34
C THR A 238 -6.32 -4.28 -17.29
N ILE A 239 -6.02 -3.06 -17.67
CA ILE A 239 -5.95 -1.88 -16.77
C ILE A 239 -6.97 -0.81 -17.14
#